data_4b7074d313dcf22f4142cb75a6a94634
#
_entry.id   4b7074d313dcf22f4142cb75a6a94634
#
_cell.length_a   1.000
_cell.length_b   1.000
_cell.length_c   1.000
_cell.angle_alpha   90.00
_cell.angle_beta   90.00
_cell.angle_gamma   90.00
#
_symmetry.space_group_name_H-M   'P 1'
#
loop_
_entity.id
_entity.type
_entity.pdbx_description
1 polymer ?
#
loop_
_entity_poly.entity_id
_entity_poly.type
_entity_poly.pdbx_seq_one_letter_code
_entity_poly.pdbx_strand_id
1 'polypeptide(L)'
;APVYEREYKEPAYYAENKKFNMDNVAEPKDYVVTARQLIALPNIASKRWVYEQYDSMVGTVNMSTNRKSDAAVVNVKGTNKAVVLTVDCNARYVNNDPEIGTQIAVAEAARNIVCSGGEPSAITNCLNFGNPYNPEVYWQFVGAIKGMGAACTKFQTPVTGGNVSFYNQTAKADGSAAPVFPTPTIGMLGVMKDKSLQMTLDFKYKGDLIFLLGTTQNEINSSEYLANIVGTLGSPAPSFNLEEEYQLQQCIKGLIKNSFINAAHDVSDGGLFTTLVEMCLPNDLGFDIVTDSEIRKDAFLFGESQSRVVVSVVEEDEDKFLDFVAEMNIPCLLLGHVTKGRCTVDEQNFGMIADYKELYDNAIGREMAN
;
A
#
# COMPACT_ATOMS: atom_id res chain seq x y z
N ALA A 1 -19.76 34.14 7.39
CA ALA A 1 -18.54 33.66 8.05
C ALA A 1 -17.36 34.44 7.47
N PRO A 2 -16.30 34.75 8.24
CA PRO A 2 -15.12 35.39 7.70
C PRO A 2 -14.47 34.51 6.66
N VAL A 3 -14.07 35.08 5.53
CA VAL A 3 -13.27 34.40 4.48
C VAL A 3 -11.83 34.82 4.69
N TYR A 4 -10.96 33.85 4.83
CA TYR A 4 -9.52 34.07 4.97
C TYR A 4 -8.84 33.71 3.65
N GLU A 5 -8.25 34.66 2.97
CA GLU A 5 -7.31 34.43 1.89
C GLU A 5 -5.91 34.28 2.50
N ARG A 6 -5.38 33.06 2.51
CA ARG A 6 -4.04 32.80 3.02
C ARG A 6 -3.07 32.63 1.87
N GLU A 7 -1.95 33.29 2.00
CA GLU A 7 -0.83 33.05 1.09
C GLU A 7 -0.28 31.63 1.29
N TYR A 8 0.06 30.97 0.21
CA TYR A 8 0.78 29.71 0.22
C TYR A 8 1.92 29.74 -0.79
N LYS A 9 3.01 29.08 -0.44
CA LYS A 9 4.25 29.10 -1.20
C LYS A 9 4.82 27.69 -1.29
N GLU A 10 5.21 27.31 -2.50
CA GLU A 10 5.93 26.05 -2.73
C GLU A 10 7.23 26.03 -1.92
N PRO A 11 7.49 24.96 -1.11
CA PRO A 11 8.71 24.81 -0.36
C PRO A 11 9.93 24.57 -1.28
N ALA A 12 11.09 25.09 -0.89
CA ALA A 12 12.32 24.91 -1.67
C ALA A 12 12.70 23.41 -1.82
N TYR A 13 12.45 22.60 -0.82
CA TYR A 13 12.76 21.16 -0.85
C TYR A 13 12.01 20.42 -1.96
N TYR A 14 10.83 20.89 -2.38
CA TYR A 14 10.05 20.25 -3.44
C TYR A 14 10.78 20.28 -4.78
N ALA A 15 11.36 21.44 -5.13
CA ALA A 15 12.17 21.56 -6.33
C ALA A 15 13.49 20.76 -6.24
N GLU A 16 14.08 20.66 -5.04
CA GLU A 16 15.30 19.86 -4.83
C GLU A 16 15.00 18.36 -4.93
N ASN A 17 13.90 17.87 -4.36
CA ASN A 17 13.49 16.48 -4.43
C ASN A 17 13.30 15.98 -5.87
N LYS A 18 12.84 16.86 -6.77
CA LYS A 18 12.70 16.55 -8.21
C LYS A 18 14.02 16.33 -8.94
N LYS A 19 15.15 16.72 -8.33
CA LYS A 19 16.50 16.47 -8.91
C LYS A 19 17.06 15.11 -8.51
N PHE A 20 16.35 14.35 -7.69
CA PHE A 20 16.77 13.00 -7.33
C PHE A 20 16.97 12.16 -8.59
N ASN A 21 18.09 11.46 -8.64
CA ASN A 21 18.39 10.50 -9.70
C ASN A 21 18.81 9.18 -9.06
N MET A 22 18.01 8.14 -9.33
CA MET A 22 18.25 6.80 -8.85
C MET A 22 19.60 6.23 -9.28
N ASP A 23 20.15 6.64 -10.42
CA ASP A 23 21.47 6.17 -10.90
C ASP A 23 22.61 6.54 -9.95
N ASN A 24 22.42 7.56 -9.10
CA ASN A 24 23.37 7.93 -8.06
C ASN A 24 23.28 7.07 -6.80
N VAL A 25 22.29 6.17 -6.73
CA VAL A 25 22.09 5.24 -5.62
C VAL A 25 22.65 3.88 -6.00
N ALA A 26 23.62 3.39 -5.23
CA ALA A 26 24.16 2.06 -5.47
C ALA A 26 23.13 0.97 -5.14
N GLU A 27 23.05 -0.05 -5.97
CA GLU A 27 22.24 -1.23 -5.68
C GLU A 27 22.75 -1.97 -4.45
N PRO A 28 21.89 -2.73 -3.75
CA PRO A 28 22.29 -3.55 -2.62
C PRO A 28 23.41 -4.54 -3.00
N LYS A 29 24.42 -4.64 -2.16
CA LYS A 29 25.46 -5.68 -2.31
C LYS A 29 24.91 -7.09 -2.04
N ASP A 30 23.89 -7.18 -1.19
CA ASP A 30 23.22 -8.42 -0.81
C ASP A 30 21.71 -8.15 -0.68
N TYR A 31 20.98 -8.63 -1.67
CA TYR A 31 19.52 -8.50 -1.74
C TYR A 31 18.78 -9.28 -0.63
N VAL A 32 19.35 -10.40 -0.17
CA VAL A 32 18.75 -11.20 0.92
C VAL A 32 18.83 -10.46 2.24
N VAL A 33 19.97 -9.83 2.52
CA VAL A 33 20.15 -9.01 3.72
C VAL A 33 19.23 -7.81 3.67
N THR A 34 19.14 -7.12 2.54
CA THR A 34 18.25 -5.96 2.34
C THR A 34 16.78 -6.34 2.55
N ALA A 35 16.33 -7.45 1.96
CA ALA A 35 14.98 -7.96 2.13
C ALA A 35 14.63 -8.24 3.60
N ARG A 36 15.55 -8.86 4.35
CA ARG A 36 15.38 -9.13 5.78
C ARG A 36 15.33 -7.86 6.62
N GLN A 37 16.16 -6.87 6.31
CA GLN A 37 16.14 -5.58 6.98
C GLN A 37 14.81 -4.85 6.73
N LEU A 38 14.34 -4.85 5.47
CA LEU A 38 13.11 -4.18 5.09
C LEU A 38 11.88 -4.79 5.81
N ILE A 39 11.73 -6.13 5.79
CA ILE A 39 10.61 -6.83 6.47
C ILE A 39 10.61 -6.57 7.98
N ALA A 40 11.76 -6.35 8.58
CA ALA A 40 11.89 -6.08 10.02
C ALA A 40 11.65 -4.61 10.42
N LEU A 41 11.44 -3.70 9.45
CA LEU A 41 11.13 -2.31 9.77
C LEU A 41 9.79 -2.19 10.50
N PRO A 42 9.68 -1.40 11.59
CA PRO A 42 8.42 -1.22 12.30
C PRO A 42 7.25 -0.72 11.43
N ASN A 43 7.55 0.05 10.37
CA ASN A 43 6.53 0.51 9.40
C ASN A 43 5.98 -0.64 8.55
N ILE A 44 6.81 -1.61 8.19
CA ILE A 44 6.43 -2.78 7.38
C ILE A 44 5.84 -3.87 8.27
N ALA A 45 6.52 -4.19 9.36
CA ALA A 45 6.24 -5.34 10.21
C ALA A 45 4.80 -5.37 10.76
N SER A 46 4.38 -6.56 11.18
CA SER A 46 3.07 -6.82 11.77
C SER A 46 2.74 -5.86 12.92
N LYS A 47 1.55 -5.28 12.87
CA LYS A 47 1.01 -4.44 13.97
C LYS A 47 0.31 -5.27 15.05
N ARG A 48 0.50 -6.58 15.01
CA ARG A 48 -0.14 -7.58 15.88
C ARG A 48 0.06 -7.26 17.36
N TRP A 49 1.26 -6.88 17.75
CA TRP A 49 1.58 -6.45 19.12
C TRP A 49 0.65 -5.32 19.61
N VAL A 50 0.22 -4.42 18.71
CA VAL A 50 -0.69 -3.32 19.04
C VAL A 50 -2.13 -3.81 19.14
N TYR A 51 -2.66 -4.45 18.10
CA TYR A 51 -4.10 -4.73 18.02
C TYR A 51 -4.54 -5.95 18.86
N GLU A 52 -3.65 -6.89 19.19
CA GLU A 52 -3.97 -8.01 20.08
C GLU A 52 -4.24 -7.61 21.54
N GLN A 53 -3.89 -6.37 21.92
CA GLN A 53 -4.26 -5.80 23.20
C GLN A 53 -5.75 -5.45 23.32
N TYR A 54 -6.48 -5.49 22.21
CA TYR A 54 -7.89 -5.14 22.13
C TYR A 54 -8.73 -6.32 21.64
N ASP A 55 -10.02 -6.30 22.03
CA ASP A 55 -10.97 -7.33 21.57
C ASP A 55 -11.33 -7.10 20.10
N SER A 56 -10.94 -8.04 19.24
CA SER A 56 -11.28 -8.04 17.81
C SER A 56 -12.60 -8.73 17.48
N MET A 57 -13.26 -9.34 18.48
CA MET A 57 -14.45 -10.17 18.30
C MET A 57 -15.75 -9.52 18.81
N VAL A 58 -15.71 -8.24 19.15
CA VAL A 58 -16.88 -7.49 19.63
C VAL A 58 -18.09 -7.69 18.70
N GLY A 59 -19.22 -8.05 19.28
CA GLY A 59 -20.44 -8.34 18.54
C GLY A 59 -20.38 -9.55 17.61
N THR A 60 -19.25 -10.30 17.55
CA THR A 60 -19.03 -11.45 16.66
C THR A 60 -19.32 -11.13 15.18
N VAL A 61 -18.88 -9.96 14.71
CA VAL A 61 -19.11 -9.48 13.34
C VAL A 61 -17.85 -9.45 12.48
N ASN A 62 -16.65 -9.55 13.08
CA ASN A 62 -15.39 -9.55 12.36
C ASN A 62 -15.24 -10.82 11.51
N MET A 63 -15.02 -10.64 10.21
CA MET A 63 -14.80 -11.73 9.25
C MET A 63 -13.32 -11.90 8.89
N SER A 64 -12.43 -11.04 9.39
CA SER A 64 -11.02 -11.00 9.03
C SER A 64 -10.08 -11.64 10.07
N THR A 65 -10.57 -12.09 11.23
CA THR A 65 -9.73 -12.58 12.34
C THR A 65 -8.75 -13.67 11.92
N ASN A 66 -9.19 -14.64 11.12
CA ASN A 66 -8.35 -15.73 10.59
C ASN A 66 -8.32 -15.75 9.06
N ARG A 67 -8.69 -14.65 8.43
CA ARG A 67 -8.79 -14.50 6.97
C ARG A 67 -8.27 -13.10 6.61
N LYS A 68 -6.95 -12.96 6.64
CA LYS A 68 -6.30 -11.68 6.37
C LYS A 68 -6.64 -11.19 4.95
N SER A 69 -6.98 -9.93 4.84
CA SER A 69 -7.24 -9.20 3.61
C SER A 69 -6.71 -7.77 3.76
N ASP A 70 -6.60 -7.02 2.69
CA ASP A 70 -6.05 -5.66 2.67
C ASP A 70 -6.93 -4.67 3.44
N ALA A 71 -8.19 -5.02 3.65
CA ALA A 71 -9.11 -4.26 4.48
C ALA A 71 -9.87 -5.17 5.47
N ALA A 72 -10.32 -4.61 6.57
CA ALA A 72 -11.14 -5.32 7.55
C ALA A 72 -12.55 -5.55 6.99
N VAL A 73 -13.04 -6.78 7.08
CA VAL A 73 -14.38 -7.17 6.62
C VAL A 73 -15.28 -7.42 7.81
N VAL A 74 -16.40 -6.70 7.87
CA VAL A 74 -17.36 -6.72 8.98
C VAL A 74 -18.73 -7.18 8.50
N ASN A 75 -19.20 -8.29 9.04
CA ASN A 75 -20.49 -8.91 8.68
C ASN A 75 -21.67 -8.04 9.10
N VAL A 76 -22.61 -7.79 8.20
CA VAL A 76 -23.91 -7.20 8.51
C VAL A 76 -24.89 -8.34 8.83
N LYS A 77 -25.07 -8.63 10.13
CA LYS A 77 -25.90 -9.75 10.61
C LYS A 77 -27.29 -9.74 10.00
N GLY A 78 -27.83 -10.92 9.71
CA GLY A 78 -29.15 -11.08 9.12
C GLY A 78 -29.23 -10.75 7.62
N THR A 79 -28.10 -10.45 6.99
CA THR A 79 -28.01 -10.16 5.54
C THR A 79 -26.88 -10.95 4.88
N ASN A 80 -26.84 -10.91 3.54
CA ASN A 80 -25.69 -11.41 2.76
C ASN A 80 -24.61 -10.35 2.50
N LYS A 81 -24.64 -9.24 3.24
CA LYS A 81 -23.74 -8.08 3.05
C LYS A 81 -22.67 -8.02 4.11
N ALA A 82 -21.56 -7.37 3.76
CA ALA A 82 -20.54 -6.95 4.70
C ALA A 82 -20.14 -5.49 4.43
N VAL A 83 -19.53 -4.87 5.43
CA VAL A 83 -18.85 -3.57 5.31
C VAL A 83 -17.36 -3.84 5.30
N VAL A 84 -16.64 -3.11 4.47
CA VAL A 84 -15.19 -3.24 4.30
C VAL A 84 -14.56 -1.91 4.69
N LEU A 85 -13.52 -1.95 5.54
CA LEU A 85 -12.94 -0.75 6.16
C LEU A 85 -11.42 -0.78 6.07
N THR A 86 -10.82 0.35 5.67
CA THR A 86 -9.36 0.54 5.69
C THR A 86 -8.99 1.94 6.12
N VAL A 87 -7.72 2.14 6.46
CA VAL A 87 -7.11 3.43 6.79
C VAL A 87 -5.77 3.52 6.08
N ASP A 88 -5.55 4.58 5.31
CA ASP A 88 -4.34 4.79 4.52
C ASP A 88 -3.79 6.20 4.59
N CYS A 89 -2.48 6.33 4.61
CA CYS A 89 -1.72 7.54 4.31
C CYS A 89 -0.22 7.26 4.39
N ASN A 90 0.54 7.50 3.33
CA ASN A 90 1.99 7.60 3.41
C ASN A 90 2.39 9.08 3.51
N ALA A 91 2.73 9.54 4.72
CA ALA A 91 3.08 10.93 5.00
C ALA A 91 4.34 11.41 4.24
N ARG A 92 5.24 10.51 3.87
CA ARG A 92 6.44 10.79 3.09
C ARG A 92 6.09 11.12 1.63
N TYR A 93 5.14 10.38 1.03
CA TYR A 93 4.63 10.70 -0.30
C TYR A 93 3.96 12.06 -0.32
N VAL A 94 3.12 12.34 0.67
CA VAL A 94 2.42 13.64 0.80
C VAL A 94 3.39 14.79 1.05
N ASN A 95 4.46 14.56 1.82
CA ASN A 95 5.50 15.58 2.02
C ASN A 95 6.24 15.88 0.72
N ASN A 96 6.52 14.87 -0.09
CA ASN A 96 7.31 15.00 -1.31
C ASN A 96 6.47 15.48 -2.51
N ASP A 97 5.17 15.18 -2.53
CA ASP A 97 4.17 15.79 -3.41
C ASP A 97 2.79 15.72 -2.75
N PRO A 98 2.25 16.81 -2.18
CA PRO A 98 1.01 16.77 -1.41
C PRO A 98 -0.22 16.47 -2.27
N GLU A 99 -0.22 16.83 -3.55
CA GLU A 99 -1.34 16.53 -4.45
C GLU A 99 -1.30 15.05 -4.87
N ILE A 100 -0.18 14.58 -5.38
CA ILE A 100 0.00 13.19 -5.81
C ILE A 100 -0.03 12.23 -4.61
N GLY A 101 0.68 12.52 -3.53
CA GLY A 101 0.69 11.67 -2.33
C GLY A 101 -0.68 11.50 -1.69
N THR A 102 -1.55 12.52 -1.77
CA THR A 102 -2.92 12.39 -1.27
C THR A 102 -3.84 11.67 -2.27
N GLN A 103 -3.61 11.82 -3.59
CA GLN A 103 -4.28 10.96 -4.57
C GLN A 103 -3.95 9.48 -4.32
N ILE A 104 -2.68 9.17 -4.08
CA ILE A 104 -2.22 7.82 -3.75
C ILE A 104 -2.93 7.30 -2.49
N ALA A 105 -2.99 8.07 -1.41
CA ALA A 105 -3.65 7.65 -0.17
C ALA A 105 -5.13 7.27 -0.37
N VAL A 106 -5.88 8.04 -1.16
CA VAL A 106 -7.29 7.71 -1.50
C VAL A 106 -7.35 6.48 -2.41
N ALA A 107 -6.45 6.39 -3.39
CA ALA A 107 -6.40 5.31 -4.36
C ALA A 107 -6.02 3.96 -3.71
N GLU A 108 -5.04 3.98 -2.81
CA GLU A 108 -4.60 2.80 -2.05
C GLU A 108 -5.71 2.32 -1.11
N ALA A 109 -6.38 3.25 -0.39
CA ALA A 109 -7.56 2.89 0.39
C ALA A 109 -8.65 2.22 -0.48
N ALA A 110 -8.90 2.73 -1.69
CA ALA A 110 -9.86 2.13 -2.62
C ALA A 110 -9.37 0.75 -3.12
N ARG A 111 -8.08 0.60 -3.43
CA ARG A 111 -7.46 -0.66 -3.87
C ARG A 111 -7.57 -1.73 -2.78
N ASN A 112 -7.31 -1.38 -1.51
CA ASN A 112 -7.44 -2.27 -0.36
C ASN A 112 -8.88 -2.79 -0.20
N ILE A 113 -9.88 -1.90 -0.36
CA ILE A 113 -11.30 -2.30 -0.37
C ILE A 113 -11.59 -3.29 -1.50
N VAL A 114 -11.08 -3.00 -2.71
CA VAL A 114 -11.32 -3.84 -3.91
C VAL A 114 -10.62 -5.19 -3.77
N CYS A 115 -9.36 -5.23 -3.36
CA CYS A 115 -8.62 -6.49 -3.12
C CYS A 115 -9.27 -7.36 -2.04
N SER A 116 -10.08 -6.77 -1.17
CA SER A 116 -10.88 -7.52 -0.17
C SER A 116 -12.25 -7.97 -0.68
N GLY A 117 -12.62 -7.64 -1.93
CA GLY A 117 -13.91 -7.99 -2.54
C GLY A 117 -15.02 -6.97 -2.31
N GLY A 118 -14.69 -5.76 -1.82
CA GLY A 118 -15.63 -4.67 -1.58
C GLY A 118 -15.73 -3.67 -2.74
N GLU A 119 -16.74 -2.81 -2.67
CA GLU A 119 -16.91 -1.65 -3.56
C GLU A 119 -16.66 -0.38 -2.75
N PRO A 120 -15.61 0.43 -3.06
CA PRO A 120 -15.37 1.72 -2.42
C PRO A 120 -16.63 2.59 -2.45
N SER A 121 -17.00 3.24 -1.34
CA SER A 121 -18.30 3.90 -1.24
C SER A 121 -18.24 5.30 -0.63
N ALA A 122 -17.42 5.52 0.38
CA ALA A 122 -17.29 6.82 1.04
C ALA A 122 -15.99 6.91 1.82
N ILE A 123 -15.52 8.13 2.07
CA ILE A 123 -14.39 8.37 2.96
C ILE A 123 -14.75 9.25 4.14
N THR A 124 -13.98 9.09 5.21
CA THR A 124 -13.73 10.09 6.25
C THR A 124 -12.25 10.42 6.26
N ASN A 125 -11.86 11.58 6.79
CA ASN A 125 -10.45 11.95 6.85
C ASN A 125 -10.04 12.46 8.23
N CYS A 126 -8.74 12.35 8.53
CA CYS A 126 -8.09 12.96 9.68
C CYS A 126 -6.88 13.74 9.18
N LEU A 127 -7.04 15.06 9.00
CA LEU A 127 -6.06 15.92 8.36
C LEU A 127 -5.12 16.50 9.41
N ASN A 128 -3.85 16.08 9.41
CA ASN A 128 -2.84 16.51 10.38
C ASN A 128 -1.75 17.31 9.67
N PHE A 129 -1.63 18.59 10.02
CA PHE A 129 -0.68 19.53 9.42
C PHE A 129 -0.04 20.42 10.48
N GLY A 130 1.10 21.01 10.15
CA GLY A 130 1.75 22.02 10.98
C GLY A 130 0.95 23.30 11.10
N ASN A 131 1.64 24.40 11.43
CA ASN A 131 1.02 25.71 11.58
C ASN A 131 0.55 26.28 10.22
N PRO A 132 -0.76 26.52 10.00
CA PRO A 132 -1.30 27.00 8.72
C PRO A 132 -0.94 28.46 8.39
N TYR A 133 -0.35 29.21 9.31
CA TYR A 133 0.23 30.54 9.04
C TYR A 133 1.62 30.45 8.39
N ASN A 134 2.25 29.27 8.38
CA ASN A 134 3.43 29.01 7.55
C ASN A 134 2.97 28.79 6.11
N PRO A 135 3.37 29.65 5.12
CA PRO A 135 2.93 29.52 3.74
C PRO A 135 3.30 28.18 3.09
N GLU A 136 4.41 27.55 3.50
CA GLU A 136 4.84 26.27 2.97
C GLU A 136 3.97 25.11 3.50
N VAL A 137 3.59 25.15 4.78
CA VAL A 137 2.63 24.20 5.38
C VAL A 137 1.24 24.37 4.75
N TYR A 138 0.83 25.60 4.49
CA TYR A 138 -0.46 25.85 3.85
C TYR A 138 -0.47 25.39 2.39
N TRP A 139 0.66 25.47 1.68
CA TRP A 139 0.84 24.90 0.35
C TRP A 139 0.64 23.36 0.37
N GLN A 140 1.22 22.67 1.35
CA GLN A 140 1.01 21.22 1.53
C GLN A 140 -0.48 20.89 1.75
N PHE A 141 -1.16 21.67 2.59
CA PHE A 141 -2.59 21.51 2.86
C PHE A 141 -3.44 21.72 1.59
N VAL A 142 -3.19 22.77 0.83
CA VAL A 142 -3.90 23.06 -0.43
C VAL A 142 -3.69 21.93 -1.44
N GLY A 143 -2.46 21.44 -1.60
CA GLY A 143 -2.14 20.32 -2.47
C GLY A 143 -2.88 19.04 -2.05
N ALA A 144 -2.86 18.72 -0.76
CA ALA A 144 -3.56 17.55 -0.23
C ALA A 144 -5.09 17.60 -0.48
N ILE A 145 -5.71 18.76 -0.28
CA ILE A 145 -7.16 18.93 -0.57
C ILE A 145 -7.47 18.78 -2.06
N LYS A 146 -6.60 19.29 -2.95
CA LYS A 146 -6.75 19.10 -4.41
C LYS A 146 -6.64 17.63 -4.79
N GLY A 147 -5.60 16.95 -4.31
CA GLY A 147 -5.38 15.53 -4.58
C GLY A 147 -6.55 14.66 -4.09
N MET A 148 -7.02 14.89 -2.86
CA MET A 148 -8.19 14.21 -2.31
C MET A 148 -9.43 14.43 -3.17
N GLY A 149 -9.71 15.69 -3.55
CA GLY A 149 -10.86 16.03 -4.38
C GLY A 149 -10.84 15.33 -5.74
N ALA A 150 -9.69 15.30 -6.40
CA ALA A 150 -9.52 14.62 -7.70
C ALA A 150 -9.77 13.11 -7.58
N ALA A 151 -9.14 12.44 -6.60
CA ALA A 151 -9.28 11.01 -6.39
C ALA A 151 -10.70 10.62 -5.95
N CYS A 152 -11.29 11.34 -4.99
CA CYS A 152 -12.67 11.10 -4.54
C CYS A 152 -13.69 11.26 -5.68
N THR A 153 -13.46 12.22 -6.59
CA THR A 153 -14.31 12.40 -7.78
C THR A 153 -14.17 11.20 -8.72
N LYS A 154 -12.94 10.73 -8.96
CA LYS A 154 -12.69 9.58 -9.84
C LYS A 154 -13.31 8.29 -9.31
N PHE A 155 -13.11 8.00 -8.03
CA PHE A 155 -13.62 6.78 -7.39
C PHE A 155 -15.10 6.89 -6.95
N GLN A 156 -15.71 8.08 -7.07
CA GLN A 156 -17.07 8.36 -6.60
C GLN A 156 -17.26 8.07 -5.09
N THR A 157 -16.23 8.38 -4.31
CA THR A 157 -16.18 8.18 -2.86
C THR A 157 -16.27 9.53 -2.14
N PRO A 158 -17.48 10.05 -1.86
CA PRO A 158 -17.63 11.34 -1.22
C PRO A 158 -17.02 11.39 0.18
N VAL A 159 -16.50 12.55 0.55
CA VAL A 159 -16.07 12.84 1.93
C VAL A 159 -17.32 13.08 2.79
N THR A 160 -17.61 12.16 3.70
CA THR A 160 -18.81 12.21 4.57
C THR A 160 -18.57 12.87 5.92
N GLY A 161 -17.31 13.00 6.31
CA GLY A 161 -16.90 13.60 7.57
C GLY A 161 -15.40 13.63 7.73
N GLY A 162 -14.93 14.13 8.86
CA GLY A 162 -13.50 14.17 9.17
C GLY A 162 -13.18 15.29 10.15
N ASN A 163 -11.87 15.47 10.39
CA ASN A 163 -11.35 16.59 11.19
C ASN A 163 -10.11 17.18 10.56
N VAL A 164 -9.81 18.44 10.93
CA VAL A 164 -8.55 19.08 10.63
C VAL A 164 -7.85 19.41 11.94
N SER A 165 -6.63 18.93 12.10
CA SER A 165 -5.73 19.20 13.19
C SER A 165 -4.54 20.00 12.67
N PHE A 166 -4.45 21.27 13.07
CA PHE A 166 -3.33 22.14 12.76
C PHE A 166 -2.39 22.30 13.96
N TYR A 167 -1.26 22.97 13.75
CA TYR A 167 -0.22 23.23 14.74
C TYR A 167 0.48 21.96 15.26
N ASN A 168 0.44 20.86 14.49
CA ASN A 168 1.21 19.66 14.81
C ASN A 168 2.68 19.90 14.48
N GLN A 169 3.46 20.25 15.50
CA GLN A 169 4.86 20.64 15.35
C GLN A 169 5.64 20.41 16.64
N THR A 170 6.92 20.13 16.52
CA THR A 170 7.85 19.99 17.65
C THR A 170 8.69 21.26 17.77
N ALA A 171 8.86 21.77 18.99
CA ALA A 171 9.81 22.83 19.25
C ALA A 171 11.25 22.30 19.19
N LYS A 172 12.09 22.97 18.40
CA LYS A 172 13.53 22.67 18.35
C LYS A 172 14.31 23.42 19.45
N ALA A 173 15.52 22.97 19.73
CA ALA A 173 16.38 23.58 20.74
C ALA A 173 16.73 25.06 20.46
N ASP A 174 16.71 25.48 19.18
CA ASP A 174 16.95 26.85 18.73
C ASP A 174 15.70 27.74 18.79
N GLY A 175 14.58 27.23 19.32
CA GLY A 175 13.32 27.94 19.41
C GLY A 175 12.48 27.95 18.12
N SER A 176 12.99 27.37 17.02
CA SER A 176 12.21 27.16 15.81
C SER A 176 11.24 25.98 15.95
N ALA A 177 10.24 25.91 15.08
CA ALA A 177 9.30 24.79 15.06
C ALA A 177 9.57 23.88 13.84
N ALA A 178 9.54 22.56 14.08
CA ALA A 178 9.54 21.55 13.02
C ALA A 178 8.10 21.03 12.84
N PRO A 179 7.41 21.34 11.74
CA PRO A 179 6.11 20.76 11.46
C PRO A 179 6.25 19.23 11.29
N VAL A 180 5.21 18.47 11.65
CA VAL A 180 5.11 17.06 11.26
C VAL A 180 5.00 16.96 9.74
N PHE A 181 5.32 15.82 9.18
CA PHE A 181 4.97 15.54 7.79
C PHE A 181 3.46 15.67 7.59
N PRO A 182 3.02 16.24 6.46
CA PRO A 182 1.59 16.37 6.17
C PRO A 182 0.94 15.00 6.11
N THR A 183 -0.06 14.77 6.95
CA THR A 183 -0.66 13.43 7.12
C THR A 183 -2.18 13.51 6.98
N PRO A 184 -2.71 13.60 5.75
CA PRO A 184 -4.13 13.52 5.47
C PRO A 184 -4.58 12.05 5.48
N THR A 185 -4.74 11.48 6.67
CA THR A 185 -5.16 10.08 6.83
C THR A 185 -6.57 9.88 6.27
N ILE A 186 -6.72 8.90 5.39
CA ILE A 186 -7.97 8.52 4.73
C ILE A 186 -8.53 7.28 5.43
N GLY A 187 -9.74 7.38 5.98
CA GLY A 187 -10.53 6.22 6.35
C GLY A 187 -11.55 5.93 5.25
N MET A 188 -11.50 4.76 4.63
CA MET A 188 -12.45 4.41 3.57
C MET A 188 -13.39 3.31 4.02
N LEU A 189 -14.67 3.48 3.66
CA LEU A 189 -15.71 2.48 3.82
C LEU A 189 -16.12 1.98 2.44
N GLY A 190 -16.12 0.66 2.28
CA GLY A 190 -16.68 -0.04 1.15
C GLY A 190 -17.87 -0.92 1.53
N VAL A 191 -18.68 -1.25 0.55
CA VAL A 191 -19.82 -2.17 0.70
C VAL A 191 -19.58 -3.43 -0.10
N MET A 192 -19.68 -4.57 0.55
CA MET A 192 -19.70 -5.88 -0.08
C MET A 192 -21.15 -6.35 -0.15
N LYS A 193 -21.70 -6.42 -1.36
CA LYS A 193 -23.11 -6.81 -1.58
C LYS A 193 -23.34 -8.30 -1.34
N ASP A 194 -22.32 -9.10 -1.60
CA ASP A 194 -22.30 -10.54 -1.35
C ASP A 194 -21.01 -10.91 -0.62
N LYS A 195 -21.14 -11.27 0.66
CA LYS A 195 -20.02 -11.62 1.51
C LYS A 195 -19.28 -12.91 1.11
N SER A 196 -19.86 -13.71 0.20
CA SER A 196 -19.16 -14.86 -0.40
C SER A 196 -18.02 -14.45 -1.32
N LEU A 197 -18.01 -13.18 -1.79
CA LEU A 197 -16.94 -12.60 -2.59
C LEU A 197 -15.76 -12.07 -1.75
N GLN A 198 -15.76 -12.28 -0.43
CA GLN A 198 -14.62 -11.91 0.39
C GLN A 198 -13.35 -12.55 -0.15
N MET A 199 -12.42 -11.71 -0.61
CA MET A 199 -11.09 -12.11 -1.04
C MET A 199 -10.09 -11.93 0.10
N THR A 200 -9.08 -12.79 0.16
CA THR A 200 -7.99 -12.72 1.14
C THR A 200 -6.64 -12.64 0.43
N LEU A 201 -5.66 -12.07 1.14
CA LEU A 201 -4.34 -11.85 0.57
C LEU A 201 -3.47 -13.12 0.45
N ASP A 202 -3.75 -14.15 1.25
CA ASP A 202 -2.88 -15.32 1.39
C ASP A 202 -2.89 -16.23 0.16
N PHE A 203 -1.74 -16.71 -0.26
CA PHE A 203 -1.64 -17.83 -1.20
C PHE A 203 -2.30 -19.07 -0.60
N LYS A 204 -3.07 -19.81 -1.43
CA LYS A 204 -3.88 -20.97 -0.99
C LYS A 204 -3.18 -22.30 -1.27
N TYR A 205 -2.61 -22.43 -2.46
CA TYR A 205 -2.14 -23.73 -2.93
C TYR A 205 -0.73 -23.60 -3.52
N LYS A 206 0.11 -24.59 -3.22
CA LYS A 206 1.38 -24.78 -3.90
C LYS A 206 1.11 -25.10 -5.38
N GLY A 207 1.83 -24.43 -6.27
CA GLY A 207 1.70 -24.60 -7.72
C GLY A 207 0.82 -23.54 -8.37
N ASP A 208 0.01 -22.77 -7.60
CA ASP A 208 -0.70 -21.62 -8.16
C ASP A 208 0.30 -20.68 -8.84
N LEU A 209 -0.08 -20.15 -10.00
CA LEU A 209 0.68 -19.13 -10.72
C LEU A 209 0.57 -17.78 -10.00
N ILE A 210 1.65 -17.04 -10.00
CA ILE A 210 1.71 -15.69 -9.39
C ILE A 210 1.81 -14.67 -10.51
N PHE A 211 0.83 -13.79 -10.60
CA PHE A 211 0.81 -12.69 -11.56
C PHE A 211 0.88 -11.34 -10.85
N LEU A 212 1.62 -10.40 -11.48
CA LEU A 212 1.59 -8.99 -11.13
C LEU A 212 0.75 -8.25 -12.16
N LEU A 213 -0.32 -7.61 -11.71
CA LEU A 213 -1.16 -6.71 -12.50
C LEU A 213 -0.72 -5.26 -12.28
N GLY A 214 -0.71 -4.47 -13.35
CA GLY A 214 -0.17 -3.11 -13.37
C GLY A 214 1.29 -3.05 -13.81
N THR A 215 1.83 -1.83 -13.94
CA THR A 215 3.18 -1.60 -14.46
C THR A 215 4.16 -1.26 -13.35
N THR A 216 5.26 -2.00 -13.24
CA THR A 216 6.38 -1.61 -12.38
C THR A 216 7.18 -0.51 -13.08
N GLN A 217 7.38 0.61 -12.40
CA GLN A 217 8.26 1.68 -12.86
C GLN A 217 9.70 1.44 -12.39
N ASN A 218 10.68 1.85 -13.18
CA ASN A 218 12.08 1.78 -12.77
C ASN A 218 12.42 2.93 -11.79
N GLU A 219 11.85 2.85 -10.58
CA GLU A 219 11.96 3.88 -9.54
C GLU A 219 11.98 3.30 -8.13
N ILE A 220 12.66 4.02 -7.22
CA ILE A 220 12.67 3.74 -5.77
C ILE A 220 12.18 4.96 -4.97
N ASN A 221 11.51 5.88 -5.64
CA ASN A 221 11.08 7.17 -5.12
C ASN A 221 10.27 7.03 -3.83
N SER A 222 10.65 7.78 -2.80
CA SER A 222 9.97 7.86 -1.49
C SER A 222 9.69 6.51 -0.81
N SER A 223 10.28 5.41 -1.28
CA SER A 223 10.04 4.07 -0.73
C SER A 223 10.65 3.90 0.67
N GLU A 224 10.16 2.92 1.42
CA GLU A 224 10.75 2.48 2.68
C GLU A 224 12.20 2.04 2.49
N TYR A 225 12.49 1.39 1.35
CA TYR A 225 13.84 1.03 0.95
C TYR A 225 14.75 2.26 0.84
N LEU A 226 14.33 3.28 0.07
CA LEU A 226 15.13 4.49 -0.10
C LEU A 226 15.31 5.24 1.23
N ALA A 227 14.26 5.36 2.02
CA ALA A 227 14.26 6.12 3.26
C ALA A 227 15.05 5.45 4.39
N ASN A 228 14.83 4.16 4.61
CA ASN A 228 15.29 3.47 5.82
C ASN A 228 16.49 2.54 5.59
N ILE A 229 16.74 2.10 4.35
CA ILE A 229 17.90 1.26 4.03
C ILE A 229 19.01 2.10 3.40
N VAL A 230 18.65 2.94 2.41
CA VAL A 230 19.62 3.84 1.76
C VAL A 230 19.87 5.11 2.58
N GLY A 231 18.88 5.58 3.34
CA GLY A 231 18.99 6.77 4.20
C GLY A 231 18.71 8.09 3.48
N THR A 232 17.95 8.07 2.38
CA THR A 232 17.57 9.26 1.60
C THR A 232 16.09 9.55 1.71
N LEU A 233 15.72 10.72 2.22
CA LEU A 233 14.33 11.17 2.37
C LEU A 233 13.87 12.08 1.21
N GLY A 234 14.82 12.77 0.56
CA GLY A 234 14.54 13.73 -0.52
C GLY A 234 14.50 13.05 -1.88
N SER A 235 13.31 12.77 -2.37
CA SER A 235 13.02 12.25 -3.71
C SER A 235 11.61 12.65 -4.11
N PRO A 236 11.18 12.52 -5.39
CA PRO A 236 9.76 12.67 -5.74
C PRO A 236 8.88 11.66 -5.00
N ALA A 237 7.58 11.92 -4.92
CA ALA A 237 6.61 10.87 -4.66
C ALA A 237 6.68 9.80 -5.77
N PRO A 238 6.20 8.56 -5.54
CA PRO A 238 6.11 7.56 -6.60
C PRO A 238 5.29 8.07 -7.79
N SER A 239 5.64 7.63 -8.99
CA SER A 239 4.87 7.92 -10.20
C SER A 239 3.46 7.37 -10.06
N PHE A 240 2.45 8.19 -10.38
CA PHE A 240 1.06 7.81 -10.19
C PHE A 240 0.17 8.33 -11.32
N ASN A 241 -0.74 7.49 -11.79
CA ASN A 241 -1.78 7.81 -12.76
C ASN A 241 -3.14 7.33 -12.25
N LEU A 242 -4.01 8.28 -11.94
CA LEU A 242 -5.32 8.00 -11.37
C LEU A 242 -6.25 7.22 -12.31
N GLU A 243 -6.08 7.35 -13.64
CA GLU A 243 -6.86 6.59 -14.62
C GLU A 243 -6.42 5.12 -14.66
N GLU A 244 -5.12 4.86 -14.71
CA GLU A 244 -4.57 3.50 -14.69
C GLU A 244 -4.95 2.77 -13.41
N GLU A 245 -4.86 3.45 -12.27
CA GLU A 245 -5.30 2.92 -10.97
C GLU A 245 -6.78 2.52 -10.99
N TYR A 246 -7.65 3.41 -11.51
CA TYR A 246 -9.07 3.12 -11.60
C TYR A 246 -9.35 1.90 -12.49
N GLN A 247 -8.70 1.79 -13.64
CA GLN A 247 -8.86 0.65 -14.56
C GLN A 247 -8.38 -0.66 -13.93
N LEU A 248 -7.23 -0.64 -13.22
CA LEU A 248 -6.75 -1.79 -12.47
C LEU A 248 -7.79 -2.27 -11.45
N GLN A 249 -8.35 -1.35 -10.66
CA GLN A 249 -9.37 -1.70 -9.67
C GLN A 249 -10.63 -2.28 -10.30
N GLN A 250 -11.07 -1.81 -11.49
CA GLN A 250 -12.18 -2.42 -12.21
C GLN A 250 -11.85 -3.86 -12.65
N CYS A 251 -10.63 -4.10 -13.12
CA CYS A 251 -10.16 -5.44 -13.47
C CYS A 251 -10.20 -6.39 -12.26
N ILE A 252 -9.61 -6.00 -11.13
CA ILE A 252 -9.62 -6.82 -9.91
C ILE A 252 -11.03 -7.16 -9.45
N LYS A 253 -11.96 -6.19 -9.46
CA LYS A 253 -13.38 -6.46 -9.16
C LYS A 253 -13.98 -7.52 -10.08
N GLY A 254 -13.66 -7.46 -11.36
CA GLY A 254 -14.10 -8.44 -12.35
C GLY A 254 -13.51 -9.82 -12.10
N LEU A 255 -12.22 -9.91 -11.82
CA LEU A 255 -11.53 -11.17 -11.52
C LEU A 255 -12.11 -11.86 -10.28
N ILE A 256 -12.35 -11.12 -9.20
CA ILE A 256 -12.97 -11.63 -7.97
C ILE A 256 -14.40 -12.12 -8.26
N LYS A 257 -15.20 -11.31 -8.95
CA LYS A 257 -16.60 -11.64 -9.27
C LYS A 257 -16.73 -12.91 -10.09
N ASN A 258 -15.80 -13.16 -11.01
CA ASN A 258 -15.79 -14.34 -11.86
C ASN A 258 -15.02 -15.53 -11.27
N SER A 259 -14.46 -15.37 -10.07
CA SER A 259 -13.64 -16.40 -9.38
C SER A 259 -12.43 -16.86 -10.21
N PHE A 260 -11.78 -15.95 -10.92
CA PHE A 260 -10.61 -16.25 -11.74
C PHE A 260 -9.30 -16.18 -10.94
N ILE A 261 -9.34 -15.71 -9.70
CA ILE A 261 -8.18 -15.59 -8.80
C ILE A 261 -8.48 -16.17 -7.43
N ASN A 262 -7.45 -16.70 -6.76
CA ASN A 262 -7.53 -17.29 -5.43
C ASN A 262 -7.07 -16.32 -4.31
N ALA A 263 -6.22 -15.36 -4.64
CA ALA A 263 -5.70 -14.36 -3.72
C ALA A 263 -5.52 -13.04 -4.46
N ALA A 264 -5.61 -11.94 -3.72
CA ALA A 264 -5.28 -10.60 -4.19
C ALA A 264 -4.66 -9.80 -3.05
N HIS A 265 -3.55 -9.11 -3.33
CA HIS A 265 -2.87 -8.23 -2.38
C HIS A 265 -2.26 -7.06 -3.12
N ASP A 266 -2.45 -5.84 -2.62
CA ASP A 266 -1.88 -4.66 -3.23
C ASP A 266 -0.34 -4.60 -3.02
N VAL A 267 0.36 -3.90 -3.92
CA VAL A 267 1.78 -3.59 -3.74
C VAL A 267 1.89 -2.17 -3.23
N SER A 268 2.31 -2.02 -1.97
CA SER A 268 2.42 -0.75 -1.25
C SER A 268 3.77 -0.63 -0.53
N ASP A 269 3.78 -0.22 0.74
CA ASP A 269 4.99 -0.03 1.55
C ASP A 269 5.88 -1.28 1.56
N GLY A 270 7.16 -1.10 1.22
CA GLY A 270 8.16 -2.18 1.11
C GLY A 270 8.17 -2.91 -0.25
N GLY A 271 7.28 -2.58 -1.17
CA GLY A 271 7.27 -3.04 -2.55
C GLY A 271 6.91 -4.52 -2.74
N LEU A 272 7.17 -5.03 -3.94
CA LEU A 272 6.74 -6.36 -4.37
C LEU A 272 7.24 -7.50 -3.47
N PHE A 273 8.48 -7.43 -3.00
CA PHE A 273 9.02 -8.50 -2.15
C PHE A 273 8.26 -8.62 -0.82
N THR A 274 7.92 -7.48 -0.21
CA THR A 274 7.09 -7.44 1.01
C THR A 274 5.72 -8.05 0.76
N THR A 275 5.03 -7.62 -0.30
CA THR A 275 3.73 -8.17 -0.71
C THR A 275 3.76 -9.69 -0.84
N LEU A 276 4.76 -10.24 -1.54
CA LEU A 276 4.90 -11.70 -1.71
C LEU A 276 5.14 -12.42 -0.39
N VAL A 277 5.96 -11.85 0.51
CA VAL A 277 6.17 -12.42 1.85
C VAL A 277 4.86 -12.43 2.62
N GLU A 278 4.12 -11.32 2.66
CA GLU A 278 2.84 -11.21 3.39
C GLU A 278 1.81 -12.22 2.88
N MET A 279 1.75 -12.46 1.56
CA MET A 279 0.89 -13.49 0.98
C MET A 279 1.27 -14.92 1.39
N CYS A 280 2.52 -15.17 1.71
CA CYS A 280 3.01 -16.48 2.14
C CYS A 280 2.78 -16.78 3.62
N LEU A 281 2.81 -15.74 4.49
CA LEU A 281 2.85 -15.89 5.95
C LEU A 281 1.68 -16.70 6.55
N PRO A 282 0.41 -16.54 6.10
CA PRO A 282 -0.71 -17.22 6.74
C PRO A 282 -0.70 -18.74 6.59
N ASN A 283 -0.20 -19.24 5.47
CA ASN A 283 -0.20 -20.69 5.14
C ASN A 283 1.19 -21.31 5.08
N ASP A 284 2.21 -20.59 5.56
CA ASP A 284 3.62 -21.01 5.55
C ASP A 284 4.09 -21.50 4.15
N LEU A 285 3.54 -20.87 3.09
CA LEU A 285 3.92 -21.09 1.70
C LEU A 285 5.17 -20.27 1.35
N GLY A 286 5.66 -20.40 0.14
CA GLY A 286 6.77 -19.63 -0.40
C GLY A 286 6.49 -19.27 -1.85
N PHE A 287 7.48 -18.70 -2.52
CA PHE A 287 7.40 -18.35 -3.93
C PHE A 287 8.70 -18.64 -4.66
N ASP A 288 8.60 -18.84 -5.96
CA ASP A 288 9.70 -18.87 -6.90
C ASP A 288 9.35 -17.96 -8.06
N ILE A 289 10.07 -16.83 -8.18
CA ILE A 289 9.78 -15.77 -9.14
C ILE A 289 11.01 -15.35 -9.93
N VAL A 290 10.77 -14.75 -11.10
CA VAL A 290 11.78 -14.11 -11.95
C VAL A 290 11.48 -12.62 -12.03
N THR A 291 12.51 -11.79 -11.94
CA THR A 291 12.40 -10.33 -12.07
C THR A 291 12.42 -9.91 -13.55
N ASP A 292 11.92 -8.71 -13.84
CA ASP A 292 12.02 -8.12 -15.16
C ASP A 292 13.44 -7.53 -15.35
N SER A 293 14.17 -8.02 -16.35
CA SER A 293 15.55 -7.59 -16.63
C SER A 293 15.67 -6.14 -17.14
N GLU A 294 14.58 -5.54 -17.60
CA GLU A 294 14.55 -4.13 -18.06
C GLU A 294 14.45 -3.15 -16.89
N ILE A 295 14.16 -3.64 -15.70
CA ILE A 295 14.00 -2.84 -14.48
C ILE A 295 15.12 -3.17 -13.51
N ARG A 296 15.72 -2.16 -12.89
CA ARG A 296 16.75 -2.34 -11.86
C ARG A 296 16.19 -3.21 -10.72
N LYS A 297 16.92 -4.24 -10.32
CA LYS A 297 16.40 -5.30 -9.43
C LYS A 297 15.90 -4.77 -8.09
N ASP A 298 16.53 -3.75 -7.50
CA ASP A 298 16.06 -3.13 -6.27
C ASP A 298 14.77 -2.31 -6.49
N ALA A 299 14.64 -1.65 -7.64
CA ALA A 299 13.40 -0.97 -8.01
C ALA A 299 12.25 -1.97 -8.23
N PHE A 300 12.54 -3.12 -8.85
CA PHE A 300 11.55 -4.17 -9.06
C PHE A 300 11.05 -4.77 -7.74
N LEU A 301 11.98 -5.13 -6.84
CA LEU A 301 11.67 -5.84 -5.60
C LEU A 301 11.20 -4.92 -4.46
N PHE A 302 11.83 -3.73 -4.31
CA PHE A 302 11.68 -2.85 -3.15
C PHE A 302 11.13 -1.47 -3.50
N GLY A 303 10.98 -1.15 -4.80
CA GLY A 303 10.33 0.07 -5.26
C GLY A 303 8.83 0.01 -4.99
N GLU A 304 8.26 1.15 -4.64
CA GLU A 304 6.85 1.31 -4.27
C GLU A 304 6.04 1.97 -5.39
N SER A 305 6.31 1.55 -6.66
CA SER A 305 5.49 1.97 -7.80
C SER A 305 4.03 1.65 -7.55
N GLN A 306 3.18 2.62 -7.79
CA GLN A 306 1.76 2.52 -7.49
C GLN A 306 0.98 1.71 -8.52
N SER A 307 -0.30 1.48 -8.27
CA SER A 307 -1.22 0.79 -9.21
C SER A 307 -0.76 -0.60 -9.58
N ARG A 308 -0.37 -1.40 -8.58
CA ARG A 308 0.03 -2.80 -8.75
C ARG A 308 -0.67 -3.70 -7.76
N VAL A 309 -1.06 -4.89 -8.21
CA VAL A 309 -1.69 -5.94 -7.37
C VAL A 309 -1.08 -7.29 -7.73
N VAL A 310 -0.69 -8.06 -6.72
CA VAL A 310 -0.31 -9.47 -6.88
C VAL A 310 -1.54 -10.34 -6.73
N VAL A 311 -1.73 -11.26 -7.67
CA VAL A 311 -2.81 -12.26 -7.63
C VAL A 311 -2.26 -13.65 -7.80
N SER A 312 -2.97 -14.66 -7.27
CA SER A 312 -2.68 -16.07 -7.56
C SER A 312 -3.81 -16.71 -8.37
N VAL A 313 -3.43 -17.55 -9.33
CA VAL A 313 -4.32 -18.20 -10.29
C VAL A 313 -4.02 -19.69 -10.33
N VAL A 314 -5.04 -20.54 -10.34
CA VAL A 314 -4.87 -21.98 -10.59
C VAL A 314 -4.43 -22.18 -12.04
N GLU A 315 -3.48 -23.05 -12.29
CA GLU A 315 -2.92 -23.32 -13.64
C GLU A 315 -4.02 -23.63 -14.67
N GLU A 316 -5.07 -24.36 -14.29
CA GLU A 316 -6.19 -24.72 -15.16
C GLU A 316 -7.08 -23.54 -15.58
N ASP A 317 -7.02 -22.42 -14.86
CA ASP A 317 -7.78 -21.21 -15.16
C ASP A 317 -6.94 -20.08 -15.79
N GLU A 318 -5.65 -20.33 -16.07
CA GLU A 318 -4.71 -19.35 -16.64
C GLU A 318 -5.26 -18.67 -17.91
N ASP A 319 -5.72 -19.45 -18.90
CA ASP A 319 -6.22 -18.93 -20.17
C ASP A 319 -7.41 -17.97 -19.95
N LYS A 320 -8.36 -18.34 -19.09
CA LYS A 320 -9.54 -17.50 -18.79
C LYS A 320 -9.15 -16.21 -18.08
N PHE A 321 -8.18 -16.30 -17.17
CA PHE A 321 -7.63 -15.15 -16.46
C PHE A 321 -6.93 -14.20 -17.44
N LEU A 322 -6.04 -14.70 -18.29
CA LEU A 322 -5.30 -13.89 -19.27
C LEU A 322 -6.21 -13.24 -20.29
N ASP A 323 -7.21 -13.97 -20.82
CA ASP A 323 -8.21 -13.42 -21.74
C ASP A 323 -8.97 -12.25 -21.10
N PHE A 324 -9.42 -12.41 -19.86
CA PHE A 324 -10.13 -11.36 -19.13
C PHE A 324 -9.26 -10.11 -18.90
N VAL A 325 -8.01 -10.32 -18.45
CA VAL A 325 -7.07 -9.21 -18.20
C VAL A 325 -6.73 -8.48 -19.50
N ALA A 326 -6.55 -9.21 -20.61
CA ALA A 326 -6.32 -8.64 -21.93
C ALA A 326 -7.51 -7.81 -22.43
N GLU A 327 -8.77 -8.28 -22.25
CA GLU A 327 -9.97 -7.51 -22.57
C GLU A 327 -10.05 -6.19 -21.80
N MET A 328 -9.56 -6.18 -20.55
CA MET A 328 -9.51 -4.99 -19.70
C MET A 328 -8.31 -4.08 -20.00
N ASN A 329 -7.40 -4.47 -20.91
CA ASN A 329 -6.15 -3.78 -21.25
C ASN A 329 -5.26 -3.47 -20.03
N ILE A 330 -5.18 -4.37 -19.06
CA ILE A 330 -4.31 -4.21 -17.89
C ILE A 330 -2.99 -4.91 -18.16
N PRO A 331 -1.83 -4.24 -17.94
CA PRO A 331 -0.53 -4.88 -17.95
C PRO A 331 -0.48 -6.05 -16.96
N CYS A 332 0.03 -7.20 -17.41
CA CYS A 332 0.06 -8.43 -16.65
C CYS A 332 1.39 -9.14 -16.86
N LEU A 333 2.08 -9.45 -15.78
CA LEU A 333 3.36 -10.16 -15.78
C LEU A 333 3.24 -11.44 -14.97
N LEU A 334 3.53 -12.59 -15.59
CA LEU A 334 3.73 -13.85 -14.87
C LEU A 334 5.06 -13.75 -14.12
N LEU A 335 5.01 -13.71 -12.79
CA LEU A 335 6.20 -13.68 -11.95
C LEU A 335 6.79 -15.08 -11.74
N GLY A 336 5.95 -16.10 -11.59
CA GLY A 336 6.36 -17.45 -11.27
C GLY A 336 5.25 -18.23 -10.58
N HIS A 337 5.58 -18.99 -9.54
CA HIS A 337 4.61 -19.87 -8.89
C HIS A 337 4.80 -19.97 -7.37
N VAL A 338 3.75 -20.40 -6.69
CA VAL A 338 3.72 -20.64 -5.25
C VAL A 338 4.47 -21.93 -4.90
N THR A 339 5.37 -21.87 -3.93
CA THR A 339 6.17 -23.00 -3.45
C THR A 339 5.82 -23.38 -2.01
N LYS A 340 6.54 -24.37 -1.46
CA LYS A 340 6.37 -24.80 -0.08
C LYS A 340 7.47 -24.19 0.81
N GLY A 341 7.21 -23.01 1.37
CA GLY A 341 8.00 -22.40 2.43
C GLY A 341 9.34 -21.76 2.00
N ARG A 342 9.85 -22.01 0.80
CA ARG A 342 11.08 -21.40 0.29
C ARG A 342 10.75 -20.18 -0.56
N CYS A 343 11.53 -19.11 -0.39
CA CYS A 343 11.48 -17.91 -1.20
C CYS A 343 12.67 -17.90 -2.15
N THR A 344 12.42 -17.84 -3.45
CA THR A 344 13.43 -17.83 -4.52
C THR A 344 13.15 -16.65 -5.46
N VAL A 345 14.19 -15.95 -5.86
CA VAL A 345 14.14 -14.86 -6.85
C VAL A 345 15.29 -15.04 -7.82
N ASP A 346 15.03 -15.13 -9.11
CA ASP A 346 16.04 -15.36 -10.16
C ASP A 346 17.00 -16.52 -9.80
N GLU A 347 16.44 -17.68 -9.42
CA GLU A 347 17.17 -18.86 -8.96
C GLU A 347 17.98 -18.66 -7.65
N GLN A 348 18.09 -17.45 -7.13
CA GLN A 348 18.75 -17.16 -5.87
C GLN A 348 17.84 -17.53 -4.69
N ASN A 349 18.36 -18.28 -3.73
CA ASN A 349 17.65 -18.61 -2.50
C ASN A 349 17.63 -17.42 -1.54
N PHE A 350 16.43 -16.87 -1.28
CA PHE A 350 16.20 -15.78 -0.33
C PHE A 350 15.92 -16.27 1.10
N GLY A 351 15.79 -17.57 1.32
CA GLY A 351 15.56 -18.19 2.64
C GLY A 351 14.20 -18.85 2.76
N MET A 352 13.82 -19.15 3.99
CA MET A 352 12.54 -19.76 4.31
C MET A 352 11.54 -18.73 4.81
N ILE A 353 10.27 -18.91 4.48
CA ILE A 353 9.21 -18.01 4.95
C ILE A 353 9.14 -17.94 6.49
N ALA A 354 9.50 -19.01 7.18
CA ALA A 354 9.55 -19.05 8.64
C ALA A 354 10.52 -18.01 9.24
N ASP A 355 11.65 -17.74 8.55
CA ASP A 355 12.61 -16.73 8.98
C ASP A 355 12.02 -15.31 8.84
N TYR A 356 11.30 -15.05 7.73
CA TYR A 356 10.61 -13.78 7.50
C TYR A 356 9.45 -13.58 8.45
N LYS A 357 8.68 -14.63 8.75
CA LYS A 357 7.60 -14.60 9.73
C LYS A 357 8.10 -14.17 11.11
N GLU A 358 9.22 -14.70 11.54
CA GLU A 358 9.83 -14.36 12.82
C GLU A 358 10.27 -12.88 12.86
N LEU A 359 10.87 -12.38 11.77
CA LEU A 359 11.24 -10.98 11.65
C LEU A 359 10.01 -10.07 11.63
N TYR A 360 9.01 -10.39 10.82
CA TYR A 360 7.78 -9.62 10.62
C TYR A 360 6.91 -9.56 11.88
N ASP A 361 6.65 -10.70 12.53
CA ASP A 361 5.74 -10.76 13.68
C ASP A 361 6.33 -10.13 14.96
N ASN A 362 7.65 -10.14 15.12
CA ASN A 362 8.30 -9.76 16.39
C ASN A 362 8.98 -8.39 16.35
N ALA A 363 8.99 -7.67 15.23
CA ALA A 363 9.74 -6.41 15.11
C ALA A 363 9.30 -5.37 16.15
N ILE A 364 8.01 -5.06 16.26
CA ILE A 364 7.49 -4.08 17.20
C ILE A 364 7.72 -4.53 18.65
N GLY A 365 7.49 -5.81 18.95
CA GLY A 365 7.73 -6.35 20.30
C GLY A 365 9.18 -6.22 20.75
N ARG A 366 10.15 -6.35 19.83
CA ARG A 366 11.57 -6.16 20.12
C ARG A 366 11.90 -4.69 20.41
N GLU A 367 11.37 -3.76 19.64
CA GLU A 367 11.56 -2.32 19.88
C GLU A 367 10.97 -1.89 21.22
N MET A 368 9.83 -2.46 21.60
CA MET A 368 9.14 -2.16 22.87
C MET A 368 9.82 -2.81 24.10
N ALA A 369 10.67 -3.82 23.91
CA ALA A 369 11.40 -4.48 24.99
C ALA A 369 12.74 -3.81 25.32
N ASN A 370 13.25 -2.93 24.45
CA ASN A 370 14.45 -2.12 24.60
C ASN A 370 14.12 -0.78 25.26
#